data_78298358c67762b68e5b821cccd0c0aa
#
_entry.id   78298358c67762b68e5b821cccd0c0aa
#
_cell.length_a   1.000
_cell.length_b   1.000
_cell.length_c   1.000
_cell.angle_alpha   90.00
_cell.angle_beta   90.00
_cell.angle_gamma   90.00
#
_symmetry.space_group_name_H-M   'P 1'
#
loop_
_entity.id
_entity.type
_entity.pdbx_description
1 polymer ?
#
loop_
_entity_poly.entity_id
_entity_poly.type
_entity_poly.pdbx_seq_one_letter_code
_entity_poly.pdbx_strand_id
1 'polypeptide(L)'
;MSILAIIPCRKNSKRCPEKNTRLLDGIPLINWTLNLRVLEQYPITGCITTNINEILNNCDIYRYDGIKRPNNLCQDNSTEFEFIDHTLNWYKKRGITFDDVAVLYPTTPFKRSETLVKIFDQWSKYRSWASQLRTVSEIKWEPEKIWYEDNDLNLRTRISDFRTIYKQYKQIPYCYIYKVDKLNNFEHYFYQPV
;
A
#
# COMPACT_ATOMS: atom_id res chain seq x y z
N MET A 1 -2.45 -18.81 -9.82
CA MET A 1 -2.29 -17.40 -9.38
C MET A 1 -1.68 -17.45 -7.99
N SER A 2 -0.45 -17.01 -7.86
CA SER A 2 0.27 -16.87 -6.59
C SER A 2 0.38 -15.40 -6.23
N ILE A 3 0.00 -15.03 -5.01
CA ILE A 3 0.01 -13.63 -4.54
C ILE A 3 0.96 -13.49 -3.37
N LEU A 4 1.84 -12.49 -3.41
CA LEU A 4 2.65 -12.05 -2.28
C LEU A 4 1.98 -10.85 -1.62
N ALA A 5 1.53 -10.99 -0.36
CA ALA A 5 1.04 -9.88 0.45
C ALA A 5 2.21 -9.24 1.21
N ILE A 6 2.54 -8.00 0.89
CA ILE A 6 3.62 -7.23 1.51
C ILE A 6 3.04 -6.24 2.52
N ILE A 7 3.50 -6.30 3.76
CA ILE A 7 3.20 -5.32 4.81
C ILE A 7 4.45 -4.46 5.01
N PRO A 8 4.48 -3.22 4.45
CA PRO A 8 5.64 -2.34 4.56
C PRO A 8 5.65 -1.61 5.91
N CYS A 9 6.73 -1.77 6.65
CA CYS A 9 6.89 -1.16 7.97
C CYS A 9 8.30 -0.59 8.12
N ARG A 10 8.48 0.72 8.01
CA ARG A 10 9.78 1.38 8.25
C ARG A 10 9.81 2.05 9.62
N LYS A 11 11.00 2.14 10.24
CA LYS A 11 11.23 2.75 11.55
C LYS A 11 10.94 4.26 11.50
N ASN A 12 11.56 4.95 10.58
CA ASN A 12 11.51 6.40 10.53
C ASN A 12 10.26 6.90 9.79
N SER A 13 9.47 7.73 10.46
CA SER A 13 8.33 8.44 9.88
C SER A 13 8.37 9.88 10.36
N LYS A 14 8.58 10.86 9.46
CA LYS A 14 8.71 12.28 9.81
C LYS A 14 7.46 12.86 10.46
N ARG A 15 6.27 12.58 9.91
CA ARG A 15 5.00 13.14 10.40
C ARG A 15 4.53 12.53 11.72
N CYS A 16 4.90 11.29 12.00
CA CYS A 16 4.54 10.56 13.21
C CYS A 16 5.69 9.60 13.54
N PRO A 17 6.63 10.00 14.42
CA PRO A 17 7.74 9.13 14.81
C PRO A 17 7.25 7.79 15.31
N GLU A 18 7.95 6.72 14.92
CA GLU A 18 7.65 5.33 15.27
C GLU A 18 6.21 4.89 14.97
N LYS A 19 5.58 5.51 13.99
CA LYS A 19 4.16 5.34 13.67
C LYS A 19 3.68 3.88 13.70
N ASN A 20 4.45 2.96 13.13
CA ASN A 20 4.03 1.57 12.97
C ASN A 20 4.04 0.77 14.28
N THR A 21 4.85 1.20 15.26
CA THR A 21 4.97 0.57 16.59
C THR A 21 4.18 1.33 17.66
N ARG A 22 3.66 2.54 17.36
CA ARG A 22 2.80 3.27 18.31
C ARG A 22 1.54 2.49 18.62
N LEU A 23 1.11 2.61 19.86
CA LEU A 23 -0.12 1.97 20.32
C LEU A 23 -1.35 2.72 19.82
N LEU A 24 -2.29 1.98 19.26
CA LEU A 24 -3.65 2.41 18.96
C LEU A 24 -4.55 1.48 19.76
N ASP A 25 -5.24 2.01 20.75
CA ASP A 25 -6.06 1.24 21.71
C ASP A 25 -5.26 0.08 22.35
N GLY A 26 -4.05 0.40 22.85
CA GLY A 26 -3.17 -0.57 23.51
C GLY A 26 -2.46 -1.58 22.60
N ILE A 27 -2.72 -1.56 21.28
CA ILE A 27 -2.17 -2.49 20.30
C ILE A 27 -1.25 -1.73 19.33
N PRO A 28 0.00 -2.21 19.04
CA PRO A 28 0.85 -1.60 18.03
C PRO A 28 0.13 -1.47 16.68
N LEU A 29 0.27 -0.31 16.01
CA LEU A 29 -0.46 -0.02 14.77
C LEU A 29 -0.31 -1.11 13.71
N ILE A 30 0.89 -1.68 13.55
CA ILE A 30 1.13 -2.75 12.58
C ILE A 30 0.31 -4.00 12.89
N ASN A 31 0.09 -4.32 14.17
CA ASN A 31 -0.60 -5.54 14.58
C ASN A 31 -2.07 -5.57 14.13
N TRP A 32 -2.70 -4.42 13.96
CA TRP A 32 -4.04 -4.33 13.37
C TRP A 32 -4.09 -4.90 11.94
N THR A 33 -2.98 -4.82 11.21
CA THR A 33 -2.87 -5.44 9.87
C THR A 33 -2.40 -6.89 9.95
N LEU A 34 -1.48 -7.22 10.87
CA LEU A 34 -0.96 -8.58 11.03
C LEU A 34 -2.01 -9.57 11.52
N ASN A 35 -2.98 -9.11 12.30
CA ASN A 35 -4.07 -9.94 12.83
C ASN A 35 -5.17 -10.27 11.81
N LEU A 36 -5.05 -9.82 10.56
CA LEU A 36 -6.03 -10.10 9.52
C LEU A 36 -5.90 -11.54 9.01
N ARG A 37 -6.85 -12.39 9.38
CA ARG A 37 -6.85 -13.81 8.97
C ARG A 37 -7.34 -14.05 7.54
N VAL A 38 -7.74 -13.02 6.82
CA VAL A 38 -8.22 -13.16 5.43
C VAL A 38 -7.19 -13.78 4.50
N LEU A 39 -5.89 -13.60 4.79
CA LEU A 39 -4.82 -14.18 3.98
C LEU A 39 -4.78 -15.71 4.07
N GLU A 40 -5.37 -16.31 5.11
CA GLU A 40 -5.47 -17.76 5.26
C GLU A 40 -6.51 -18.40 4.32
N GLN A 41 -7.42 -17.62 3.75
CA GLN A 41 -8.50 -18.07 2.85
C GLN A 41 -8.08 -18.12 1.37
N TYR A 42 -6.95 -17.54 1.03
CA TYR A 42 -6.42 -17.47 -0.33
C TYR A 42 -5.01 -18.08 -0.39
N PRO A 43 -4.55 -18.54 -1.54
CA PRO A 43 -3.15 -18.98 -1.72
C PRO A 43 -2.20 -17.75 -1.73
N ILE A 44 -2.13 -17.06 -0.59
CA ILE A 44 -1.37 -15.84 -0.39
C ILE A 44 -0.23 -16.11 0.58
N THR A 45 0.99 -15.78 0.16
CA THR A 45 2.15 -15.73 1.05
C THR A 45 2.24 -14.35 1.66
N GLY A 46 2.31 -14.24 2.98
CA GLY A 46 2.43 -12.96 3.67
C GLY A 46 3.86 -12.67 4.10
N CYS A 47 4.31 -11.43 3.94
CA CYS A 47 5.60 -10.99 4.46
C CYS A 47 5.56 -9.57 5.03
N ILE A 48 6.50 -9.30 5.94
CA ILE A 48 6.74 -7.97 6.51
C ILE A 48 8.10 -7.51 6.02
N THR A 49 8.15 -6.35 5.33
CA THR A 49 9.42 -5.74 4.94
C THR A 49 9.72 -4.54 5.84
N THR A 50 10.78 -4.64 6.65
CA THR A 50 11.05 -3.69 7.73
C THR A 50 12.53 -3.53 8.03
N ASN A 51 12.91 -2.38 8.61
CA ASN A 51 14.21 -2.16 9.25
C ASN A 51 14.10 -2.09 10.79
N ILE A 52 12.99 -2.52 11.38
CA ILE A 52 12.75 -2.58 12.82
C ILE A 52 13.05 -4.00 13.31
N ASN A 53 14.16 -4.16 14.06
CA ASN A 53 14.60 -5.50 14.50
C ASN A 53 13.57 -6.20 15.41
N GLU A 54 12.88 -5.46 16.27
CA GLU A 54 11.83 -6.02 17.13
C GLU A 54 10.70 -6.67 16.33
N ILE A 55 10.28 -6.07 15.22
CA ILE A 55 9.26 -6.65 14.35
C ILE A 55 9.82 -7.89 13.64
N LEU A 56 11.06 -7.82 13.13
CA LEU A 56 11.69 -8.97 12.47
C LEU A 56 11.79 -10.20 13.38
N ASN A 57 12.13 -10.00 14.65
CA ASN A 57 12.27 -11.08 15.63
C ASN A 57 10.93 -11.74 16.03
N ASN A 58 9.81 -11.10 15.73
CA ASN A 58 8.48 -11.56 16.09
C ASN A 58 7.59 -11.93 14.88
N CYS A 59 8.12 -11.91 13.66
CA CYS A 59 7.35 -12.21 12.44
C CYS A 59 6.71 -13.60 12.46
N ASP A 60 7.42 -14.61 13.00
CA ASP A 60 6.96 -16.00 13.04
C ASP A 60 5.68 -16.17 13.86
N ILE A 61 5.48 -15.34 14.89
CA ILE A 61 4.26 -15.37 15.73
C ILE A 61 3.02 -15.10 14.86
N TYR A 62 3.17 -14.30 13.83
CA TYR A 62 2.09 -13.91 12.92
C TYR A 62 2.05 -14.75 11.64
N ARG A 63 2.94 -15.74 11.49
CA ARG A 63 3.09 -16.56 10.28
C ARG A 63 3.42 -15.74 9.02
N TYR A 64 4.20 -14.68 9.16
CA TYR A 64 4.72 -13.87 8.08
C TYR A 64 6.22 -14.03 7.94
N ASP A 65 6.72 -14.04 6.72
CA ASP A 65 8.16 -13.96 6.48
C ASP A 65 8.69 -12.57 6.84
N GLY A 66 9.71 -12.53 7.71
CA GLY A 66 10.39 -11.29 8.09
C GLY A 66 11.50 -10.94 7.10
N ILE A 67 11.38 -9.85 6.35
CA ILE A 67 12.37 -9.41 5.38
C ILE A 67 13.02 -8.11 5.85
N LYS A 68 14.32 -8.19 6.15
CA LYS A 68 15.11 -7.02 6.56
C LYS A 68 15.27 -6.07 5.39
N ARG A 69 14.65 -4.89 5.48
CA ARG A 69 14.76 -3.83 4.47
C ARG A 69 16.03 -3.01 4.72
N PRO A 70 16.89 -2.82 3.72
CA PRO A 70 18.04 -1.93 3.82
C PRO A 70 17.63 -0.50 4.15
N ASN A 71 18.46 0.21 4.91
CA ASN A 71 18.14 1.58 5.36
C ASN A 71 18.00 2.59 4.23
N ASN A 72 18.74 2.42 3.12
CA ASN A 72 18.57 3.25 1.92
C ASN A 72 17.19 3.12 1.28
N LEU A 73 16.49 1.99 1.46
CA LEU A 73 15.10 1.77 1.01
C LEU A 73 14.04 2.15 2.07
N CYS A 74 14.47 2.79 3.15
CA CYS A 74 13.61 3.26 4.24
C CYS A 74 13.54 4.78 4.34
N GLN A 75 14.05 5.50 3.34
CA GLN A 75 14.07 6.96 3.29
C GLN A 75 12.70 7.52 2.89
N ASP A 76 12.52 8.84 3.05
CA ASP A 76 11.24 9.48 2.71
C ASP A 76 10.97 9.55 1.20
N ASN A 77 12.04 9.59 0.41
CA ASN A 77 12.01 9.52 -1.04
C ASN A 77 12.03 8.09 -1.59
N SER A 78 12.12 7.07 -0.73
CA SER A 78 12.03 5.68 -1.17
C SER A 78 10.63 5.38 -1.70
N THR A 79 10.58 4.84 -2.91
CA THR A 79 9.34 4.53 -3.62
C THR A 79 8.74 3.20 -3.16
N GLU A 80 7.48 3.00 -3.51
CA GLU A 80 6.78 1.73 -3.27
C GLU A 80 7.43 0.59 -4.07
N PHE A 81 7.85 0.85 -5.30
CA PHE A 81 8.45 -0.15 -6.18
C PHE A 81 9.80 -0.65 -5.69
N GLU A 82 10.62 0.21 -5.08
CA GLU A 82 11.92 -0.21 -4.54
C GLU A 82 11.78 -1.27 -3.45
N PHE A 83 10.83 -1.11 -2.51
CA PHE A 83 10.66 -2.16 -1.50
C PHE A 83 9.93 -3.39 -2.03
N ILE A 84 9.05 -3.25 -3.03
CA ILE A 84 8.43 -4.39 -3.70
C ILE A 84 9.50 -5.21 -4.42
N ASP A 85 10.34 -4.57 -5.26
CA ASP A 85 11.42 -5.23 -5.99
C ASP A 85 12.41 -5.92 -5.04
N HIS A 86 12.85 -5.21 -3.99
CA HIS A 86 13.71 -5.81 -2.97
C HIS A 86 13.08 -7.08 -2.36
N THR A 87 11.78 -7.04 -2.07
CA THR A 87 11.05 -8.17 -1.47
C THR A 87 10.93 -9.33 -2.46
N LEU A 88 10.56 -9.07 -3.71
CA LEU A 88 10.48 -10.09 -4.77
C LEU A 88 11.84 -10.74 -5.02
N ASN A 89 12.92 -9.95 -5.05
CA ASN A 89 14.30 -10.45 -5.21
C ASN A 89 14.75 -11.33 -4.04
N TRP A 90 14.27 -11.03 -2.82
CA TRP A 90 14.53 -11.88 -1.64
C TRP A 90 13.92 -13.27 -1.81
N TYR A 91 12.69 -13.38 -2.33
CA TYR A 91 12.04 -14.67 -2.62
C TYR A 91 12.65 -15.36 -3.83
N LYS A 92 12.94 -14.62 -4.91
CA LYS A 92 13.55 -15.17 -6.13
C LYS A 92 14.87 -15.87 -5.85
N LYS A 93 15.71 -15.32 -4.95
CA LYS A 93 16.96 -15.97 -4.49
C LYS A 93 16.74 -17.30 -3.77
N ARG A 94 15.50 -17.61 -3.37
CA ARG A 94 15.05 -18.85 -2.74
C ARG A 94 14.27 -19.76 -3.68
N GLY A 95 14.23 -19.43 -4.96
CA GLY A 95 13.52 -20.17 -6.00
C GLY A 95 12.00 -19.96 -5.97
N ILE A 96 11.50 -18.95 -5.24
CA ILE A 96 10.07 -18.65 -5.12
C ILE A 96 9.73 -17.43 -5.98
N THR A 97 8.68 -17.53 -6.77
CA THR A 97 8.16 -16.45 -7.62
C THR A 97 6.67 -16.28 -7.43
N PHE A 98 6.18 -15.08 -7.71
CA PHE A 98 4.77 -14.72 -7.59
C PHE A 98 4.25 -14.10 -8.88
N ASP A 99 2.97 -14.30 -9.16
CA ASP A 99 2.27 -13.67 -10.29
C ASP A 99 1.88 -12.22 -9.95
N ASP A 100 1.44 -12.00 -8.70
CA ASP A 100 0.89 -10.73 -8.25
C ASP A 100 1.45 -10.34 -6.88
N VAL A 101 1.49 -9.03 -6.60
CA VAL A 101 1.85 -8.46 -5.30
C VAL A 101 0.67 -7.65 -4.76
N ALA A 102 0.29 -7.88 -3.51
CA ALA A 102 -0.67 -7.07 -2.76
C ALA A 102 0.04 -6.28 -1.67
N VAL A 103 -0.07 -4.96 -1.64
CA VAL A 103 0.52 -4.11 -0.58
C VAL A 103 -0.56 -3.72 0.42
N LEU A 104 -0.37 -4.12 1.68
CA LEU A 104 -1.28 -3.84 2.79
C LEU A 104 -0.65 -2.82 3.75
N TYR A 105 -1.07 -1.56 3.66
CA TYR A 105 -0.46 -0.50 4.47
C TYR A 105 -0.97 -0.51 5.91
N PRO A 106 -0.08 -0.57 6.94
CA PRO A 106 -0.48 -0.46 8.35
C PRO A 106 -1.19 0.85 8.71
N THR A 107 -0.97 1.90 7.90
CA THR A 107 -1.55 3.24 8.12
C THR A 107 -3.07 3.32 7.94
N THR A 108 -3.69 2.25 7.49
CA THR A 108 -5.14 2.07 7.49
C THR A 108 -5.46 0.88 8.41
N PRO A 109 -5.48 1.07 9.75
CA PRO A 109 -5.52 -0.04 10.71
C PRO A 109 -6.86 -0.79 10.70
N PHE A 110 -7.98 -0.10 10.51
CA PHE A 110 -9.33 -0.68 10.59
C PHE A 110 -9.74 -1.40 9.30
N LYS A 111 -8.85 -2.26 8.79
CA LYS A 111 -9.18 -3.13 7.66
C LYS A 111 -10.16 -4.21 8.10
N ARG A 112 -11.17 -4.44 7.28
CA ARG A 112 -12.13 -5.53 7.49
C ARG A 112 -11.80 -6.69 6.56
N SER A 113 -11.83 -7.90 7.08
CA SER A 113 -11.57 -9.12 6.29
C SER A 113 -12.51 -9.23 5.10
N GLU A 114 -13.81 -8.91 5.27
CA GLU A 114 -14.81 -8.95 4.20
C GLU A 114 -14.51 -7.97 3.07
N THR A 115 -13.91 -6.82 3.39
CA THR A 115 -13.48 -5.85 2.37
C THR A 115 -12.29 -6.36 1.59
N LEU A 116 -11.32 -6.99 2.25
CA LEU A 116 -10.17 -7.60 1.58
C LEU A 116 -10.59 -8.76 0.69
N VAL A 117 -11.50 -9.62 1.15
CA VAL A 117 -12.10 -10.69 0.31
C VAL A 117 -12.66 -10.10 -0.97
N LYS A 118 -13.50 -9.07 -0.88
CA LYS A 118 -14.05 -8.39 -2.07
C LYS A 118 -12.97 -7.82 -2.99
N ILE A 119 -11.88 -7.29 -2.45
CA ILE A 119 -10.76 -6.77 -3.24
C ILE A 119 -10.07 -7.90 -4.01
N PHE A 120 -9.77 -9.03 -3.36
CA PHE A 120 -9.14 -10.17 -4.01
C PHE A 120 -10.06 -10.84 -5.03
N ASP A 121 -11.36 -10.93 -4.76
CA ASP A 121 -12.35 -11.44 -5.72
C ASP A 121 -12.44 -10.54 -6.96
N GLN A 122 -12.48 -9.21 -6.76
CA GLN A 122 -12.45 -8.26 -7.88
C GLN A 122 -11.14 -8.37 -8.67
N TRP A 123 -10.00 -8.51 -7.99
CA TRP A 123 -8.73 -8.74 -8.67
C TRP A 123 -8.76 -10.03 -9.49
N SER A 124 -9.19 -11.14 -8.93
CA SER A 124 -9.30 -12.42 -9.63
C SER A 124 -10.17 -12.31 -10.88
N LYS A 125 -11.27 -11.56 -10.80
CA LYS A 125 -12.20 -11.35 -11.92
C LYS A 125 -11.60 -10.52 -13.05
N TYR A 126 -10.84 -9.48 -12.72
CA TYR A 126 -10.41 -8.47 -13.70
C TYR A 126 -8.92 -8.54 -14.07
N ARG A 127 -8.11 -9.37 -13.39
CA ARG A 127 -6.67 -9.42 -13.63
C ARG A 127 -6.27 -9.85 -15.06
N SER A 128 -7.13 -10.47 -15.83
CA SER A 128 -6.82 -10.86 -17.22
C SER A 128 -6.46 -9.64 -18.08
N TRP A 129 -7.12 -8.52 -17.88
CA TRP A 129 -6.90 -7.27 -18.61
C TRP A 129 -6.38 -6.10 -17.75
N ALA A 130 -6.56 -6.15 -16.42
CA ALA A 130 -6.04 -5.13 -15.53
C ALA A 130 -4.57 -5.39 -15.19
N SER A 131 -3.77 -4.33 -15.07
CA SER A 131 -2.37 -4.40 -14.64
C SER A 131 -2.21 -4.14 -13.14
N GLN A 132 -3.16 -3.40 -12.55
CA GLN A 132 -3.18 -3.04 -11.13
C GLN A 132 -4.61 -2.82 -10.63
N LEU A 133 -4.78 -2.95 -9.31
CA LEU A 133 -5.97 -2.54 -8.58
C LEU A 133 -5.57 -1.58 -7.46
N ARG A 134 -6.28 -0.47 -7.33
CA ARG A 134 -6.10 0.50 -6.24
C ARG A 134 -7.40 0.78 -5.54
N THR A 135 -7.35 0.80 -4.22
CA THR A 135 -8.51 1.21 -3.42
C THR A 135 -8.64 2.71 -3.40
N VAL A 136 -9.87 3.18 -3.58
CA VAL A 136 -10.23 4.59 -3.62
C VAL A 136 -11.42 4.87 -2.73
N SER A 137 -11.58 6.12 -2.32
CA SER A 137 -12.78 6.63 -1.66
C SER A 137 -13.37 7.74 -2.51
N GLU A 138 -14.69 7.75 -2.65
CA GLU A 138 -15.41 8.86 -3.29
C GLU A 138 -15.17 10.15 -2.48
N ILE A 139 -14.83 11.22 -3.17
CA ILE A 139 -14.70 12.54 -2.56
C ILE A 139 -16.11 13.17 -2.54
N LYS A 140 -16.65 13.34 -1.35
CA LYS A 140 -17.97 13.97 -1.16
C LYS A 140 -17.89 15.51 -1.04
N TRP A 141 -16.71 16.07 -1.29
CA TRP A 141 -16.52 17.52 -1.19
C TRP A 141 -16.85 18.17 -2.52
N GLU A 142 -17.51 19.31 -2.44
CA GLU A 142 -17.75 20.17 -3.60
C GLU A 142 -16.37 20.72 -4.03
N PRO A 143 -15.90 20.40 -5.25
CA PRO A 143 -14.58 20.84 -5.72
C PRO A 143 -14.44 22.39 -5.72
N GLU A 144 -15.55 23.08 -5.82
CA GLU A 144 -15.66 24.56 -5.80
C GLU A 144 -15.20 25.18 -4.47
N LYS A 145 -15.10 24.38 -3.40
CA LYS A 145 -14.62 24.82 -2.09
C LYS A 145 -13.14 24.52 -1.84
N ILE A 146 -12.44 23.95 -2.81
CA ILE A 146 -11.01 23.68 -2.72
C ILE A 146 -10.26 24.84 -3.34
N TRP A 147 -9.56 25.59 -2.49
CA TRP A 147 -8.68 26.69 -2.89
C TRP A 147 -7.23 26.20 -2.86
N TYR A 148 -6.43 26.61 -3.80
CA TYR A 148 -4.98 26.43 -3.78
C TYR A 148 -4.29 27.77 -3.99
N GLU A 149 -3.11 27.88 -3.43
CA GLU A 149 -2.25 29.04 -3.58
C GLU A 149 -1.37 28.84 -4.83
N ASP A 150 -1.39 29.81 -5.75
CA ASP A 150 -0.50 29.80 -6.90
C ASP A 150 0.88 30.42 -6.55
N ASN A 151 1.81 30.42 -7.50
CA ASN A 151 3.17 30.94 -7.30
C ASN A 151 3.22 32.45 -6.95
N ASP A 152 2.15 33.18 -7.21
CA ASP A 152 2.02 34.60 -6.90
C ASP A 152 1.25 34.87 -5.61
N LEU A 153 1.05 33.82 -4.77
CA LEU A 153 0.30 33.86 -3.51
C LEU A 153 -1.18 34.21 -3.65
N ASN A 154 -1.76 34.05 -4.83
CA ASN A 154 -3.19 34.23 -5.01
C ASN A 154 -3.93 32.94 -4.75
N LEU A 155 -5.05 33.02 -4.03
CA LEU A 155 -5.95 31.91 -3.84
C LEU A 155 -6.81 31.71 -5.10
N ARG A 156 -6.74 30.52 -5.68
CA ARG A 156 -7.51 30.14 -6.86
C ARG A 156 -8.30 28.86 -6.59
N THR A 157 -9.49 28.77 -7.16
CA THR A 157 -10.22 27.50 -7.19
C THR A 157 -9.67 26.65 -8.34
N ARG A 158 -9.49 25.38 -8.11
CA ARG A 158 -8.94 24.44 -9.10
C ARG A 158 -9.89 24.17 -10.27
N ILE A 159 -11.12 24.73 -10.23
CA ILE A 159 -12.17 24.41 -11.19
C ILE A 159 -12.80 25.71 -11.67
N SER A 160 -12.36 26.16 -12.82
CA SER A 160 -13.11 27.14 -13.60
C SER A 160 -14.16 26.53 -14.52
N ASP A 161 -14.05 25.24 -14.91
CA ASP A 161 -14.85 24.74 -16.04
C ASP A 161 -15.44 23.32 -15.93
N PHE A 162 -15.32 22.62 -14.80
CA PHE A 162 -15.89 21.28 -14.67
C PHE A 162 -17.17 21.24 -13.85
N ARG A 163 -18.24 21.81 -14.34
CA ARG A 163 -19.64 21.46 -13.95
C ARG A 163 -20.02 20.06 -14.45
N THR A 164 -19.08 19.15 -14.52
CA THR A 164 -19.34 17.82 -15.01
C THR A 164 -19.59 16.87 -13.83
N ILE A 165 -20.68 16.20 -13.89
CA ILE A 165 -21.31 15.20 -13.05
C ILE A 165 -20.40 13.95 -12.79
N TYR A 166 -19.07 14.09 -12.76
CA TYR A 166 -18.18 12.97 -12.51
C TYR A 166 -17.86 12.85 -11.02
N LYS A 167 -18.14 11.67 -10.48
CA LYS A 167 -17.68 11.30 -9.15
C LYS A 167 -16.16 11.39 -9.08
N GLN A 168 -15.65 12.13 -8.11
CA GLN A 168 -14.22 12.23 -7.87
C GLN A 168 -13.79 11.21 -6.83
N TYR A 169 -12.59 10.66 -7.00
CA TYR A 169 -12.06 9.63 -6.13
C TYR A 169 -10.67 10.00 -5.64
N LYS A 170 -10.42 9.76 -4.34
CA LYS A 170 -9.10 9.87 -3.73
C LYS A 170 -8.57 8.46 -3.46
N GLN A 171 -7.32 8.20 -3.82
CA GLN A 171 -6.65 6.96 -3.43
C GLN A 171 -6.51 6.87 -1.92
N ILE A 172 -6.81 5.69 -1.37
CA ILE A 172 -6.60 5.36 0.04
C ILE A 172 -5.67 4.14 0.13
N PRO A 173 -4.65 4.19 1.01
CA PRO A 173 -3.67 3.12 1.15
C PRO A 173 -4.25 1.94 1.95
N TYR A 174 -5.31 1.34 1.46
CA TYR A 174 -5.97 0.19 2.09
C TYR A 174 -5.33 -1.11 1.60
N CYS A 175 -5.43 -1.38 0.31
CA CYS A 175 -4.81 -2.50 -0.39
C CYS A 175 -4.58 -2.09 -1.86
N TYR A 176 -3.35 -2.27 -2.34
CA TYR A 176 -3.01 -2.10 -3.74
C TYR A 176 -2.50 -3.43 -4.28
N ILE A 177 -2.94 -3.84 -5.46
CA ILE A 177 -2.49 -5.09 -6.10
C ILE A 177 -1.87 -4.76 -7.46
N TYR A 178 -0.76 -5.41 -7.77
CA TYR A 178 -0.01 -5.24 -9.01
C TYR A 178 0.34 -6.58 -9.62
N LYS A 179 0.31 -6.67 -10.95
CA LYS A 179 0.97 -7.76 -11.67
C LYS A 179 2.48 -7.59 -11.58
N VAL A 180 3.19 -8.66 -11.25
CA VAL A 180 4.66 -8.62 -11.14
C VAL A 180 5.31 -8.35 -12.49
N ASP A 181 4.81 -8.93 -13.59
CA ASP A 181 5.33 -8.74 -14.95
C ASP A 181 5.11 -7.31 -15.51
N LYS A 182 4.29 -6.50 -14.84
CA LYS A 182 3.97 -5.12 -15.25
C LYS A 182 4.60 -4.05 -14.34
N LEU A 183 5.29 -4.43 -13.26
CA LEU A 183 5.83 -3.48 -12.28
C LEU A 183 6.74 -2.42 -12.91
N ASN A 184 7.60 -2.80 -13.86
CA ASN A 184 8.52 -1.87 -14.54
C ASN A 184 7.81 -0.79 -15.38
N ASN A 185 6.55 -1.01 -15.74
CA ASN A 185 5.78 -0.06 -16.54
C ASN A 185 5.11 1.01 -15.67
N PHE A 186 5.10 0.87 -14.33
CA PHE A 186 4.41 1.77 -13.43
C PHE A 186 5.27 2.92 -12.91
N GLU A 187 6.59 2.85 -12.99
CA GLU A 187 7.47 3.94 -12.57
C GLU A 187 7.14 5.27 -13.25
N HIS A 188 6.67 5.25 -14.50
CA HIS A 188 6.32 6.44 -15.27
C HIS A 188 4.93 7.03 -14.97
N TYR A 189 4.03 6.27 -14.34
CA TYR A 189 2.66 6.74 -14.06
C TYR A 189 2.49 7.47 -12.73
N PHE A 190 3.49 7.43 -11.84
CA PHE A 190 3.39 7.98 -10.49
C PHE A 190 4.05 9.34 -10.30
N TYR A 191 4.77 9.83 -11.29
CA TYR A 191 5.45 11.12 -11.27
C TYR A 191 4.82 12.15 -12.22
N GLN A 192 3.52 12.11 -12.40
CA GLN A 192 2.85 13.33 -12.87
C GLN A 192 2.39 14.09 -11.62
N PRO A 193 3.04 15.21 -11.28
CA PRO A 193 2.47 16.12 -10.31
C PRO A 193 1.15 16.61 -10.89
N VAL A 194 0.07 16.32 -10.17
CA VAL A 194 -1.24 16.92 -10.43
C VAL A 194 -1.28 18.25 -9.75
#